data_33168e9ddcabc901763c876109b0af40
#
_entry.id   33168e9ddcabc901763c876109b0af40
#
_cell.length_a   1.000
_cell.length_b   1.000
_cell.length_c   1.000
_cell.angle_alpha   90.00
_cell.angle_beta   90.00
_cell.angle_gamma   90.00
#
_symmetry.space_group_name_H-M   'P 1'
#
loop_
_entity.id
_entity.type
_entity.pdbx_description
1 polymer ?
#
loop_
_entity_poly.entity_id
_entity_poly.type
_entity_poly.pdbx_seq_one_letter_code
_entity_poly.pdbx_strand_id
1 'polypeptide(L)'
;LLPRPRLPAERLIPVTALAGVAVCRAVKRVCGAQLGLKWPNDPILGGKKICGILTELTAGLDVVLGIGINVAQTSVDFSPAVAEVATSLQMELGRAVSKAELAAALIEELDQMYAALRAGDLAGDLAFYRKVCVNLGRTVRLLSDGVWETADAVDIDEEFGLVVRDARGRMRTVRS
;
A
#
# COMPACT_ATOMS: atom_id res chain seq x y z
N LEU A 1 7.76 9.97 -9.29
CA LEU A 1 7.79 11.10 -8.38
C LEU A 1 9.10 11.10 -7.59
N LEU A 2 9.73 12.23 -7.41
CA LEU A 2 10.99 12.41 -6.66
C LEU A 2 10.82 13.48 -5.59
N PRO A 3 10.21 13.17 -4.44
CA PRO A 3 10.16 14.10 -3.31
C PRO A 3 11.53 14.20 -2.63
N ARG A 4 11.86 15.42 -2.17
CA ARG A 4 13.07 15.73 -1.41
C ARG A 4 12.70 16.25 -0.02
N PRO A 5 12.27 15.37 0.87
CA PRO A 5 11.67 15.79 2.13
C PRO A 5 12.65 16.45 3.10
N ARG A 6 13.96 16.27 2.93
CA ARG A 6 15.01 16.70 3.89
C ARG A 6 14.68 16.27 5.32
N LEU A 7 14.13 15.08 5.45
CA LEU A 7 13.76 14.45 6.72
C LEU A 7 14.80 13.39 7.08
N PRO A 8 14.97 13.09 8.38
CA PRO A 8 15.76 11.94 8.81
C PRO A 8 15.24 10.63 8.19
N ALA A 9 16.14 9.67 7.97
CA ALA A 9 15.80 8.40 7.31
C ALA A 9 14.67 7.65 8.03
N GLU A 10 14.64 7.73 9.36
CA GLU A 10 13.62 7.07 10.20
C GLU A 10 12.20 7.59 9.88
N ARG A 11 12.07 8.87 9.53
CA ARG A 11 10.79 9.46 9.14
C ARG A 11 10.35 9.12 7.73
N LEU A 12 11.20 8.47 6.94
CA LEU A 12 10.88 8.00 5.58
C LEU A 12 10.36 6.56 5.55
N ILE A 13 10.49 5.82 6.66
CA ILE A 13 10.03 4.43 6.78
C ILE A 13 8.56 4.26 6.33
N PRO A 14 7.59 5.10 6.72
CA PRO A 14 6.20 4.91 6.36
C PRO A 14 5.84 5.29 4.91
N VAL A 15 6.76 5.88 4.13
CA VAL A 15 6.45 6.41 2.78
C VAL A 15 5.78 5.39 1.87
N THR A 16 6.27 4.16 1.88
CA THR A 16 5.73 3.09 1.03
C THR A 16 4.29 2.72 1.41
N ALA A 17 4.01 2.62 2.69
CA ALA A 17 2.66 2.34 3.21
C ALA A 17 1.71 3.51 2.94
N LEU A 18 2.18 4.74 3.15
CA LEU A 18 1.43 5.97 2.86
C LEU A 18 1.10 6.12 1.38
N ALA A 19 2.00 5.73 0.47
CA ALA A 19 1.72 5.68 -0.96
C ALA A 19 0.56 4.71 -1.27
N GLY A 20 0.49 3.57 -0.56
CA GLY A 20 -0.65 2.65 -0.64
C GLY A 20 -1.96 3.29 -0.20
N VAL A 21 -1.94 4.09 0.89
CA VAL A 21 -3.09 4.89 1.33
C VAL A 21 -3.53 5.89 0.27
N ALA A 22 -2.58 6.61 -0.33
CA ALA A 22 -2.86 7.59 -1.39
C ALA A 22 -3.54 6.93 -2.60
N VAL A 23 -3.05 5.76 -3.04
CA VAL A 23 -3.69 4.98 -4.11
C VAL A 23 -5.11 4.57 -3.74
N CYS A 24 -5.33 4.06 -2.52
CA CYS A 24 -6.67 3.66 -2.07
C CYS A 24 -7.66 4.83 -2.06
N ARG A 25 -7.23 6.01 -1.60
CA ARG A 25 -8.05 7.22 -1.58
C ARG A 25 -8.35 7.74 -2.99
N ALA A 26 -7.34 7.80 -3.87
CA ALA A 26 -7.50 8.23 -5.24
C ALA A 26 -8.50 7.34 -6.01
N VAL A 27 -8.38 6.01 -5.89
CA VAL A 27 -9.31 5.08 -6.53
C VAL A 27 -10.71 5.23 -5.94
N LYS A 28 -10.86 5.38 -4.64
CA LYS A 28 -12.17 5.61 -4.02
C LYS A 28 -12.82 6.89 -4.53
N ARG A 29 -12.06 7.98 -4.67
CA ARG A 29 -12.55 9.27 -5.14
C ARG A 29 -13.02 9.23 -6.60
N VAL A 30 -12.26 8.60 -7.49
CA VAL A 30 -12.54 8.57 -8.94
C VAL A 30 -13.51 7.46 -9.32
N CYS A 31 -13.37 6.29 -8.71
CA CYS A 31 -14.10 5.10 -9.10
C CYS A 31 -15.25 4.74 -8.16
N GLY A 32 -15.30 5.31 -6.96
CA GLY A 32 -16.19 4.88 -5.88
C GLY A 32 -15.82 3.53 -5.25
N ALA A 33 -14.76 2.86 -5.75
CA ALA A 33 -14.35 1.55 -5.30
C ALA A 33 -13.54 1.61 -3.99
N GLN A 34 -13.86 0.74 -3.04
CA GLN A 34 -13.12 0.59 -1.81
C GLN A 34 -12.06 -0.51 -2.00
N LEU A 35 -10.79 -0.12 -2.04
CA LEU A 35 -9.68 -1.07 -2.06
C LEU A 35 -9.39 -1.62 -0.67
N GLY A 36 -8.90 -2.86 -0.62
CA GLY A 36 -8.14 -3.38 0.49
C GLY A 36 -6.65 -3.03 0.33
N LEU A 37 -5.92 -2.95 1.43
CA LEU A 37 -4.48 -2.79 1.44
C LEU A 37 -3.85 -4.00 2.12
N LYS A 38 -3.16 -4.83 1.33
CA LYS A 38 -2.38 -5.94 1.88
C LYS A 38 -1.03 -5.38 2.32
N TRP A 39 -0.72 -5.57 3.60
CA TRP A 39 0.55 -5.14 4.16
C TRP A 39 1.75 -5.75 3.39
N PRO A 40 2.82 -4.97 3.12
CA PRO A 40 3.00 -3.59 3.56
C PRO A 40 2.37 -2.52 2.64
N ASN A 41 2.17 -2.77 1.34
CA ASN A 41 1.89 -1.72 0.37
C ASN A 41 1.13 -2.18 -0.89
N ASP A 42 0.45 -3.32 -0.85
CA ASP A 42 -0.23 -3.88 -2.03
C ASP A 42 -1.73 -3.53 -2.05
N PRO A 43 -2.17 -2.53 -2.83
CA PRO A 43 -3.59 -2.28 -3.05
C PRO A 43 -4.25 -3.43 -3.81
N ILE A 44 -5.35 -3.95 -3.27
CA ILE A 44 -6.09 -5.08 -3.83
C ILE A 44 -7.56 -4.75 -4.04
N LEU A 45 -8.14 -5.35 -5.07
CA LEU A 45 -9.56 -5.31 -5.37
C LEU A 45 -10.01 -6.71 -5.82
N GLY A 46 -11.17 -7.20 -5.37
CA GLY A 46 -11.60 -8.56 -5.67
C GLY A 46 -10.63 -9.65 -5.19
N GLY A 47 -9.80 -9.35 -4.20
CA GLY A 47 -8.77 -10.28 -3.69
C GLY A 47 -7.48 -10.32 -4.50
N LYS A 48 -7.37 -9.54 -5.61
CA LYS A 48 -6.22 -9.49 -6.50
C LYS A 48 -5.53 -8.13 -6.47
N LYS A 49 -4.22 -8.13 -6.72
CA LYS A 49 -3.40 -6.91 -6.74
C LYS A 49 -3.72 -6.05 -7.95
N ILE A 50 -3.95 -4.76 -7.74
CA ILE A 50 -4.19 -3.77 -8.81
C ILE A 50 -3.06 -2.76 -8.96
N CYS A 51 -2.13 -2.71 -8.02
CA CYS A 51 -1.07 -1.70 -8.02
C CYS A 51 0.23 -2.27 -7.48
N GLY A 52 1.33 -1.93 -8.11
CA GLY A 52 2.68 -2.11 -7.59
C GLY A 52 3.25 -0.77 -7.12
N ILE A 53 3.88 -0.76 -5.96
CA ILE A 53 4.54 0.41 -5.38
C ILE A 53 5.99 0.03 -5.10
N LEU A 54 6.91 0.83 -5.63
CA LEU A 54 8.34 0.71 -5.38
C LEU A 54 8.84 2.03 -4.79
N THR A 55 9.55 1.93 -3.69
CA THR A 55 10.20 3.07 -3.05
C THR A 55 11.70 2.81 -2.98
N GLU A 56 12.47 3.73 -3.52
CA GLU A 56 13.93 3.69 -3.48
C GLU A 56 14.45 4.94 -2.81
N LEU A 57 15.44 4.78 -1.94
CA LEU A 57 16.11 5.88 -1.26
C LEU A 57 17.48 6.08 -1.92
N THR A 58 17.74 7.30 -2.40
CA THR A 58 19.07 7.66 -2.94
C THR A 58 20.06 7.93 -1.81
N ALA A 59 21.35 7.95 -2.13
CA ALA A 59 22.39 8.31 -1.17
C ALA A 59 22.22 9.73 -0.58
N GLY A 60 21.49 10.63 -1.29
CA GLY A 60 21.16 11.98 -0.84
C GLY A 60 19.85 12.06 -0.03
N LEU A 61 19.27 10.93 0.37
CA LEU A 61 17.96 10.83 1.04
C LEU A 61 16.79 11.38 0.18
N ASP A 62 16.96 11.47 -1.14
CA ASP A 62 15.84 11.70 -2.04
C ASP A 62 15.04 10.38 -2.18
N VAL A 63 13.72 10.47 -2.13
CA VAL A 63 12.84 9.33 -2.27
C VAL A 63 12.37 9.21 -3.71
N VAL A 64 12.67 8.09 -4.37
CA VAL A 64 12.10 7.75 -5.68
C VAL A 64 10.89 6.86 -5.45
N LEU A 65 9.71 7.35 -5.82
CA LEU A 65 8.45 6.63 -5.66
C LEU A 65 7.89 6.26 -7.04
N GLY A 66 7.91 4.97 -7.36
CA GLY A 66 7.27 4.36 -8.53
C GLY A 66 5.92 3.77 -8.15
N ILE A 67 4.85 4.16 -8.86
CA ILE A 67 3.49 3.65 -8.65
C ILE A 67 2.94 3.19 -9.99
N GLY A 68 2.63 1.91 -10.13
CA GLY A 68 2.02 1.32 -11.31
C GLY A 68 0.63 0.78 -11.01
N ILE A 69 -0.43 1.45 -11.50
CA ILE A 69 -1.82 1.01 -11.31
C ILE A 69 -2.32 0.31 -12.58
N ASN A 70 -2.87 -0.88 -12.42
CA ASN A 70 -3.56 -1.60 -13.49
C ASN A 70 -4.95 -0.96 -13.68
N VAL A 71 -5.11 -0.14 -14.69
CA VAL A 71 -6.36 0.60 -14.94
C VAL A 71 -7.23 -0.08 -15.99
N ALA A 72 -6.71 -0.24 -17.20
CA ALA A 72 -7.45 -0.69 -18.37
C ALA A 72 -6.97 -2.03 -18.94
N GLN A 73 -6.07 -2.71 -18.24
CA GLN A 73 -5.60 -4.04 -18.62
C GLN A 73 -6.79 -5.01 -18.66
N THR A 74 -6.71 -5.94 -19.60
CA THR A 74 -7.65 -7.05 -19.78
C THR A 74 -6.98 -8.38 -19.46
N SER A 75 -7.70 -9.47 -19.48
CA SER A 75 -7.15 -10.80 -19.18
C SER A 75 -6.00 -11.21 -20.09
N VAL A 76 -5.97 -10.70 -21.34
CA VAL A 76 -4.90 -11.02 -22.31
C VAL A 76 -3.60 -10.24 -22.06
N ASP A 77 -3.65 -9.17 -21.26
CA ASP A 77 -2.48 -8.35 -20.93
C ASP A 77 -1.66 -8.95 -19.78
N PHE A 78 -2.19 -9.96 -19.10
CA PHE A 78 -1.51 -10.66 -18.01
C PHE A 78 -1.05 -12.03 -18.48
N SER A 79 0.18 -12.41 -18.10
CA SER A 79 0.59 -13.81 -18.25
C SER A 79 -0.28 -14.71 -17.34
N PRO A 80 -0.44 -16.02 -17.65
CA PRO A 80 -1.29 -16.91 -16.85
C PRO A 80 -0.98 -16.87 -15.35
N ALA A 81 0.29 -16.88 -14.98
CA ALA A 81 0.70 -16.82 -13.56
C ALA A 81 0.35 -15.47 -12.89
N VAL A 82 0.43 -14.37 -13.63
CA VAL A 82 0.08 -13.02 -13.11
C VAL A 82 -1.43 -12.85 -13.01
N ALA A 83 -2.20 -13.40 -13.95
CA ALA A 83 -3.67 -13.32 -13.95
C ALA A 83 -4.32 -13.99 -12.72
N GLU A 84 -3.63 -14.92 -12.07
CA GLU A 84 -4.11 -15.53 -10.81
C GLU A 84 -4.10 -14.54 -9.65
N VAL A 85 -3.14 -13.62 -9.61
CA VAL A 85 -2.87 -12.75 -8.46
C VAL A 85 -3.07 -11.26 -8.73
N ALA A 86 -3.21 -10.85 -10.00
CA ALA A 86 -3.39 -9.47 -10.40
C ALA A 86 -4.69 -9.27 -11.19
N THR A 87 -5.19 -8.05 -11.15
CA THR A 87 -6.37 -7.60 -11.91
C THR A 87 -6.24 -6.12 -12.25
N SER A 88 -7.25 -5.54 -12.91
CA SER A 88 -7.32 -4.12 -13.21
C SER A 88 -8.62 -3.49 -12.71
N LEU A 89 -8.64 -2.17 -12.60
CA LEU A 89 -9.85 -1.43 -12.23
C LEU A 89 -10.98 -1.69 -13.24
N GLN A 90 -10.66 -1.71 -14.53
CA GLN A 90 -11.67 -1.97 -15.58
C GLN A 90 -12.28 -3.37 -15.48
N MET A 91 -11.46 -4.38 -15.19
CA MET A 91 -11.97 -5.76 -15.05
C MET A 91 -12.90 -5.90 -13.83
N GLU A 92 -12.51 -5.34 -12.70
CA GLU A 92 -13.28 -5.47 -11.45
C GLU A 92 -14.55 -4.60 -11.45
N LEU A 93 -14.53 -3.43 -12.11
CA LEU A 93 -15.65 -2.51 -12.12
C LEU A 93 -16.59 -2.71 -13.31
N GLY A 94 -16.19 -3.50 -14.32
CA GLY A 94 -16.97 -3.72 -15.52
C GLY A 94 -17.17 -2.47 -16.39
N ARG A 95 -16.35 -1.41 -16.18
CA ARG A 95 -16.43 -0.14 -16.91
C ARG A 95 -15.07 0.50 -17.09
N ALA A 96 -14.94 1.35 -18.09
CA ALA A 96 -13.74 2.14 -18.29
C ALA A 96 -13.51 3.14 -17.15
N VAL A 97 -12.24 3.36 -16.82
CA VAL A 97 -11.77 4.33 -15.82
C VAL A 97 -10.84 5.33 -16.51
N SER A 98 -11.06 6.61 -16.27
CA SER A 98 -10.21 7.68 -16.79
C SER A 98 -8.83 7.64 -16.14
N LYS A 99 -7.79 7.31 -16.91
CA LYS A 99 -6.41 7.34 -16.43
C LYS A 99 -5.98 8.76 -16.03
N ALA A 100 -6.45 9.77 -16.76
CA ALA A 100 -6.09 11.16 -16.48
C ALA A 100 -6.69 11.65 -15.15
N GLU A 101 -7.99 11.37 -14.91
CA GLU A 101 -8.63 11.71 -13.64
C GLU A 101 -8.01 10.96 -12.47
N LEU A 102 -7.68 9.69 -12.65
CA LEU A 102 -7.03 8.89 -11.61
C LEU A 102 -5.62 9.41 -11.30
N ALA A 103 -4.86 9.78 -12.34
CA ALA A 103 -3.52 10.35 -12.16
C ALA A 103 -3.58 11.69 -11.43
N ALA A 104 -4.51 12.59 -11.81
CA ALA A 104 -4.72 13.87 -11.13
C ALA A 104 -5.07 13.65 -9.64
N ALA A 105 -6.04 12.78 -9.38
CA ALA A 105 -6.45 12.44 -8.02
C ALA A 105 -5.28 11.86 -7.20
N LEU A 106 -4.49 10.97 -7.79
CA LEU A 106 -3.33 10.38 -7.11
C LEU A 106 -2.27 11.43 -6.77
N ILE A 107 -1.99 12.37 -7.67
CA ILE A 107 -1.03 13.45 -7.42
C ILE A 107 -1.49 14.29 -6.22
N GLU A 108 -2.76 14.66 -6.16
CA GLU A 108 -3.31 15.44 -5.04
C GLU A 108 -3.23 14.65 -3.71
N GLU A 109 -3.54 13.34 -3.71
CA GLU A 109 -3.40 12.51 -2.51
C GLU A 109 -1.93 12.37 -2.06
N LEU A 110 -0.99 12.28 -3.02
CA LEU A 110 0.44 12.24 -2.73
C LEU A 110 0.95 13.57 -2.18
N ASP A 111 0.45 14.70 -2.64
CA ASP A 111 0.78 16.02 -2.10
C ASP A 111 0.29 16.17 -0.65
N GLN A 112 -0.94 15.70 -0.36
CA GLN A 112 -1.47 15.69 1.00
C GLN A 112 -0.65 14.76 1.91
N MET A 113 -0.36 13.54 1.44
CA MET A 113 0.53 12.59 2.12
C MET A 113 1.89 13.23 2.45
N TYR A 114 2.49 13.91 1.48
CA TYR A 114 3.78 14.57 1.67
C TYR A 114 3.72 15.70 2.70
N ALA A 115 2.64 16.49 2.69
CA ALA A 115 2.42 17.54 3.69
C ALA A 115 2.27 16.95 5.10
N ALA A 116 1.49 15.88 5.26
CA ALA A 116 1.30 15.17 6.53
C ALA A 116 2.62 14.57 7.05
N LEU A 117 3.40 13.93 6.16
CA LEU A 117 4.72 13.38 6.48
C LEU A 117 5.67 14.46 7.00
N ARG A 118 5.71 15.62 6.35
CA ARG A 118 6.53 16.76 6.78
C ARG A 118 6.08 17.33 8.12
N ALA A 119 4.79 17.42 8.34
CA ALA A 119 4.22 17.88 9.61
C ALA A 119 4.43 16.87 10.75
N GLY A 120 4.60 15.57 10.42
CA GLY A 120 4.64 14.48 11.39
C GLY A 120 3.25 14.11 11.93
N ASP A 121 2.20 14.51 11.22
CA ASP A 121 0.81 14.20 11.58
C ASP A 121 0.29 13.09 10.65
N LEU A 122 0.52 11.85 11.04
CA LEU A 122 0.12 10.66 10.30
C LEU A 122 -1.06 9.91 10.93
N ALA A 123 -1.67 10.44 11.99
CA ALA A 123 -2.73 9.76 12.72
C ALA A 123 -3.94 9.41 11.83
N GLY A 124 -4.33 10.34 10.94
CA GLY A 124 -5.42 10.12 9.99
C GLY A 124 -5.10 9.06 8.93
N ASP A 125 -3.83 9.01 8.47
CA ASP A 125 -3.38 8.02 7.50
C ASP A 125 -3.27 6.64 8.14
N LEU A 126 -2.76 6.55 9.37
CA LEU A 126 -2.69 5.31 10.12
C LEU A 126 -4.09 4.74 10.41
N ALA A 127 -5.03 5.58 10.84
CA ALA A 127 -6.41 5.16 11.05
C ALA A 127 -7.05 4.64 9.75
N PHE A 128 -6.81 5.31 8.62
CA PHE A 128 -7.28 4.85 7.32
C PHE A 128 -6.62 3.53 6.93
N TYR A 129 -5.29 3.40 7.10
CA TYR A 129 -4.55 2.18 6.80
C TYR A 129 -5.11 0.99 7.58
N ARG A 130 -5.28 1.12 8.91
CA ARG A 130 -5.89 0.09 9.77
C ARG A 130 -7.25 -0.34 9.27
N LYS A 131 -8.08 0.62 8.86
CA LYS A 131 -9.44 0.36 8.36
C LYS A 131 -9.46 -0.49 7.08
N VAL A 132 -8.49 -0.29 6.18
CA VAL A 132 -8.46 -0.97 4.87
C VAL A 132 -7.46 -2.14 4.83
N CYS A 133 -6.67 -2.36 5.87
CA CYS A 133 -5.68 -3.42 5.94
C CYS A 133 -6.36 -4.79 6.00
N VAL A 134 -6.18 -5.59 4.95
CA VAL A 134 -6.84 -6.90 4.83
C VAL A 134 -6.15 -8.01 5.63
N ASN A 135 -4.98 -7.74 6.18
CA ASN A 135 -4.25 -8.72 7.02
C ASN A 135 -4.80 -8.75 8.45
N LEU A 136 -5.33 -7.65 8.96
CA LEU A 136 -5.78 -7.55 10.36
C LEU A 136 -6.91 -8.55 10.66
N GLY A 137 -6.80 -9.19 11.81
CA GLY A 137 -7.72 -10.24 12.26
C GLY A 137 -7.53 -11.59 11.55
N ARG A 138 -6.45 -11.77 10.78
CA ARG A 138 -6.17 -13.02 10.06
C ARG A 138 -4.83 -13.60 10.47
N THR A 139 -4.72 -14.92 10.35
CA THR A 139 -3.42 -15.61 10.41
C THR A 139 -2.66 -15.34 9.12
N VAL A 140 -1.44 -14.86 9.24
CA VAL A 140 -0.53 -14.55 8.13
C VAL A 140 0.68 -15.46 8.13
N ARG A 141 1.27 -15.66 6.97
CA ARG A 141 2.57 -16.33 6.82
C ARG A 141 3.65 -15.27 6.70
N LEU A 142 4.67 -15.41 7.51
CA LEU A 142 5.82 -14.49 7.56
C LEU A 142 7.08 -15.28 7.24
N LEU A 143 7.98 -14.66 6.48
CA LEU A 143 9.32 -15.17 6.26
C LEU A 143 10.27 -14.43 7.19
N SER A 144 10.83 -15.13 8.18
CA SER A 144 11.79 -14.58 9.14
C SER A 144 13.06 -15.42 9.10
N ASP A 145 14.19 -14.81 8.80
CA ASP A 145 15.50 -15.50 8.71
C ASP A 145 15.49 -16.76 7.81
N GLY A 146 14.74 -16.69 6.70
CA GLY A 146 14.60 -17.81 5.75
C GLY A 146 13.64 -18.90 6.19
N VAL A 147 12.98 -18.78 7.34
CA VAL A 147 12.01 -19.74 7.86
C VAL A 147 10.59 -19.17 7.75
N TRP A 148 9.66 -19.98 7.22
CA TRP A 148 8.25 -19.63 7.19
C TRP A 148 7.60 -19.93 8.53
N GLU A 149 6.97 -18.94 9.11
CA GLU A 149 6.17 -19.05 10.33
C GLU A 149 4.78 -18.47 10.13
N THR A 150 3.85 -18.84 10.99
CA THR A 150 2.49 -18.29 11.03
C THR A 150 2.29 -17.48 12.30
N ALA A 151 1.57 -16.37 12.18
CA ALA A 151 1.19 -15.53 13.31
C ALA A 151 -0.14 -14.83 13.02
N ASP A 152 -0.85 -14.40 14.06
CA ASP A 152 -2.07 -13.61 13.90
C ASP A 152 -1.70 -12.13 13.74
N ALA A 153 -2.18 -11.50 12.68
CA ALA A 153 -2.02 -10.06 12.47
C ALA A 153 -3.02 -9.30 13.34
N VAL A 154 -2.52 -8.52 14.29
CA VAL A 154 -3.33 -7.92 15.36
C VAL A 154 -3.55 -6.43 15.16
N ASP A 155 -2.50 -5.69 14.77
CA ASP A 155 -2.57 -4.23 14.58
C ASP A 155 -1.48 -3.75 13.60
N ILE A 156 -1.54 -2.47 13.31
CA ILE A 156 -0.48 -1.70 12.62
C ILE A 156 0.02 -0.66 13.62
N ASP A 157 1.33 -0.64 13.87
CA ASP A 157 1.92 0.34 14.78
C ASP A 157 2.08 1.74 14.15
N GLU A 158 2.59 2.69 14.93
CA GLU A 158 2.73 4.11 14.50
C GLU A 158 3.72 4.32 13.37
N GLU A 159 4.61 3.35 13.11
CA GLU A 159 5.55 3.35 11.98
C GLU A 159 5.08 2.46 10.81
N PHE A 160 3.79 2.09 10.78
CA PHE A 160 3.17 1.20 9.79
C PHE A 160 3.74 -0.22 9.75
N GLY A 161 4.39 -0.67 10.83
CA GLY A 161 4.79 -2.06 11.00
C GLY A 161 3.59 -2.95 11.36
N LEU A 162 3.63 -4.20 10.91
CA LEU A 162 2.59 -5.19 11.22
C LEU A 162 2.85 -5.79 12.60
N VAL A 163 1.94 -5.54 13.54
CA VAL A 163 1.97 -6.15 14.87
C VAL A 163 1.36 -7.54 14.79
N VAL A 164 2.11 -8.55 15.17
CA VAL A 164 1.66 -9.94 15.10
C VAL A 164 1.79 -10.63 16.45
N ARG A 165 0.94 -11.62 16.66
CA ARG A 165 0.95 -12.50 17.83
C ARG A 165 1.32 -13.93 17.39
N ASP A 166 2.40 -14.48 17.95
CA ASP A 166 2.84 -15.84 17.67
C ASP A 166 1.96 -16.90 18.39
N ALA A 167 2.20 -18.17 18.07
CA ALA A 167 1.49 -19.30 18.67
C ALA A 167 1.69 -19.43 20.19
N ARG A 168 2.69 -18.73 20.78
CA ARG A 168 2.95 -18.68 22.23
C ARG A 168 2.30 -17.45 22.87
N GLY A 169 1.53 -16.65 22.11
CA GLY A 169 0.88 -15.43 22.58
C GLY A 169 1.80 -14.19 22.68
N ARG A 170 3.06 -14.27 22.23
CA ARG A 170 3.99 -13.14 22.28
C ARG A 170 3.74 -12.20 21.11
N MET A 171 3.75 -10.91 21.44
CA MET A 171 3.60 -9.84 20.47
C MET A 171 4.95 -9.41 19.92
N ARG A 172 5.02 -9.16 18.61
CA ARG A 172 6.17 -8.51 17.94
C ARG A 172 5.72 -7.69 16.76
N THR A 173 6.53 -6.72 16.36
CA THR A 173 6.33 -5.95 15.13
C THR A 173 7.22 -6.49 14.02
N VAL A 174 6.62 -6.65 12.84
CA VAL A 174 7.33 -6.98 11.60
C VAL A 174 7.49 -5.70 10.79
N ARG A 175 8.68 -5.47 10.25
CA ARG A 175 9.00 -4.38 9.33
C ARG A 175 9.17 -4.91 7.91
N SER A 176 8.92 -4.09 6.89
CA SER A 176 9.12 -4.40 5.47
C SER A 176 10.42 -3.80 4.96
#